data_586fcc3bd8448bb3830c4ff918da580d
#
_entry.id   586fcc3bd8448bb3830c4ff918da580d
#
_cell.length_a   1.000
_cell.length_b   1.000
_cell.length_c   1.000
_cell.angle_alpha   90.00
_cell.angle_beta   90.00
_cell.angle_gamma   90.00
#
_symmetry.space_group_name_H-M   'P 1'
#
loop_
_entity.id
_entity.type
_entity.pdbx_description
1 polymer ?
#
loop_
_entity_poly.entity_id
_entity_poly.type
_entity_poly.pdbx_seq_one_letter_code
_entity_poly.pdbx_strand_id
1 'polypeptide(L)'
;MFCWGSHAGGKRWQRYLSPDSEAEYIEVQSGLAPSQLHGAYLEAKSSLCWTQAFGSLDISPEQVHNAQYEVAMKAAEDAIYTSINKQKLADIHQTCIKASERSPEQILNRGSGWGFLEQKVQNLSLPTAFYFGRESIQDQELPYLVLITEGKLPVMDPNIRPLCAPPCSNTWKTVFLDALQNPCLTLQETATLKHYLGIIHLEQEEVSYAQTCWLEVMEDLPNTWTARNLAQLEIRRGEVEEALRWYSIASTLSGYTVDPVVAEEYCALLVAEQRTEQAIKVFQEVPSLWMETSETLRVLRAKLAVQEKNASLIKRLVFDREIGHIREGDTPLNSLWLSYHCILYSEEHPGVPKDEVTKIVKERYPIPQTLDFTMFRE
;
A
#
# COMPACT_ATOMS: atom_id res chain seq x y z
N MET A 1 -10.44 -8.58 19.15
CA MET A 1 -11.35 -7.55 18.61
C MET A 1 -10.62 -6.22 18.64
N PHE A 2 -10.59 -5.52 17.55
CA PHE A 2 -9.92 -4.23 17.42
C PHE A 2 -10.98 -3.13 17.19
N CYS A 3 -10.80 -1.99 17.79
CA CYS A 3 -11.57 -0.79 17.50
C CYS A 3 -10.62 0.42 17.53
N TRP A 4 -10.90 1.43 16.73
CA TRP A 4 -10.05 2.62 16.58
C TRP A 4 -10.06 3.56 17.80
N GLY A 5 -10.68 3.15 18.89
CA GLY A 5 -10.74 3.89 20.14
C GLY A 5 -11.85 4.95 20.17
N SER A 6 -12.02 5.56 21.35
CA SER A 6 -13.09 6.52 21.65
C SER A 6 -12.70 7.99 21.40
N HIS A 7 -11.45 8.28 21.02
CA HIS A 7 -10.99 9.63 20.67
C HIS A 7 -11.54 10.09 19.32
N ALA A 8 -11.40 11.38 19.03
CA ALA A 8 -11.92 11.99 17.81
C ALA A 8 -11.45 11.30 16.53
N GLY A 9 -10.16 10.95 16.45
CA GLY A 9 -9.58 10.23 15.32
C GLY A 9 -10.15 8.82 15.13
N GLY A 10 -10.30 8.06 16.23
CA GLY A 10 -10.90 6.73 16.18
C GLY A 10 -12.35 6.77 15.70
N LYS A 11 -13.15 7.71 16.23
CA LYS A 11 -14.53 7.95 15.75
C LYS A 11 -14.58 8.42 14.31
N ARG A 12 -13.59 9.20 13.86
CA ARG A 12 -13.48 9.63 12.47
C ARG A 12 -13.20 8.44 11.54
N TRP A 13 -12.26 7.55 11.94
CA TRP A 13 -11.98 6.33 11.21
C TRP A 13 -13.20 5.42 11.07
N GLN A 14 -13.94 5.17 12.14
CA GLN A 14 -15.16 4.38 12.10
C GLN A 14 -16.18 4.93 11.09
N ARG A 15 -16.39 6.24 11.06
CA ARG A 15 -17.27 6.90 10.10
C ARG A 15 -16.73 6.85 8.67
N TYR A 16 -15.43 7.01 8.51
CA TYR A 16 -14.76 6.94 7.20
C TYR A 16 -14.89 5.55 6.58
N LEU A 17 -14.77 4.50 7.37
CA LEU A 17 -14.90 3.10 6.92
C LEU A 17 -16.35 2.65 6.74
N SER A 18 -17.32 3.37 7.29
CA SER A 18 -18.75 3.05 7.21
C SER A 18 -19.58 4.29 6.88
N PRO A 19 -19.34 4.97 5.73
CA PRO A 19 -19.94 6.27 5.41
C PRO A 19 -21.46 6.22 5.31
N ASP A 20 -22.01 5.09 4.88
CA ASP A 20 -23.46 4.90 4.64
C ASP A 20 -24.17 4.20 5.83
N SER A 21 -23.51 4.05 6.95
CA SER A 21 -24.03 3.36 8.13
C SER A 21 -24.01 4.24 9.36
N GLU A 22 -25.06 4.17 10.17
CA GLU A 22 -25.06 4.74 11.53
C GLU A 22 -24.33 3.83 12.53
N ALA A 23 -24.00 2.60 12.13
CA ALA A 23 -23.29 1.64 12.97
C ALA A 23 -21.79 1.96 13.07
N GLU A 24 -21.25 1.82 14.25
CA GLU A 24 -19.81 1.93 14.47
C GLU A 24 -19.10 0.68 13.94
N TYR A 25 -17.98 0.88 13.23
CA TYR A 25 -17.16 -0.18 12.68
C TYR A 25 -16.29 -0.79 13.77
N ILE A 26 -16.31 -2.11 13.88
CA ILE A 26 -15.39 -2.89 14.69
C ILE A 26 -14.77 -4.01 13.85
N GLU A 27 -13.57 -4.41 14.18
CA GLU A 27 -12.86 -5.48 13.49
C GLU A 27 -12.59 -6.65 14.43
N VAL A 28 -13.01 -7.86 14.03
CA VAL A 28 -12.71 -9.09 14.74
C VAL A 28 -11.48 -9.71 14.12
N GLN A 29 -10.35 -9.61 14.82
CA GLN A 29 -9.10 -10.23 14.41
C GLN A 29 -8.86 -11.48 15.26
N SER A 30 -8.59 -12.60 14.60
CA SER A 30 -8.33 -13.88 15.25
C SER A 30 -7.35 -14.69 14.43
N GLY A 31 -6.48 -15.43 15.11
CA GLY A 31 -5.45 -16.24 14.48
C GLY A 31 -4.75 -17.15 15.48
N LEU A 32 -3.68 -17.80 15.07
CA LEU A 32 -2.88 -18.71 15.88
C LEU A 32 -1.94 -17.99 16.85
N ALA A 33 -1.51 -16.79 16.47
CA ALA A 33 -0.64 -15.99 17.30
C ALA A 33 -1.42 -15.19 18.35
N PRO A 34 -0.84 -14.91 19.52
CA PRO A 34 -1.51 -14.12 20.59
C PRO A 34 -1.86 -12.69 20.16
N SER A 35 -1.12 -12.09 19.26
CA SER A 35 -1.37 -10.76 18.70
C SER A 35 -0.70 -10.61 17.34
N GLN A 36 -0.99 -9.52 16.64
CA GLN A 36 -0.35 -9.16 15.37
C GLN A 36 1.18 -8.96 15.46
N LEU A 37 1.69 -8.69 16.65
CA LEU A 37 3.13 -8.51 16.91
C LEU A 37 3.86 -9.82 17.23
N HIS A 38 3.12 -10.92 17.38
CA HIS A 38 3.68 -12.23 17.66
C HIS A 38 3.59 -13.12 16.43
N GLY A 39 4.68 -13.80 16.10
CA GLY A 39 4.67 -14.83 15.07
C GLY A 39 4.21 -16.18 15.62
N ALA A 40 3.73 -17.05 14.75
CA ALA A 40 3.58 -18.48 15.01
C ALA A 40 4.67 -19.23 14.24
N TYR A 41 5.46 -20.04 14.94
CA TYR A 41 6.54 -20.80 14.31
C TYR A 41 6.00 -22.12 13.76
N LEU A 42 6.30 -22.39 12.48
CA LEU A 42 5.99 -23.66 11.83
C LEU A 42 7.29 -24.38 11.52
N GLU A 43 7.51 -25.55 12.15
CA GLU A 43 8.67 -26.38 11.94
C GLU A 43 8.78 -26.84 10.48
N ALA A 44 10.01 -27.09 10.02
CA ALA A 44 10.24 -27.64 8.69
C ALA A 44 9.52 -28.99 8.53
N LYS A 45 8.84 -29.21 7.40
CA LYS A 45 8.07 -30.42 7.07
C LYS A 45 6.92 -30.73 8.05
N SER A 46 6.49 -29.75 8.83
CA SER A 46 5.29 -29.84 9.67
C SER A 46 4.09 -29.17 9.00
N SER A 47 2.90 -29.52 9.48
CA SER A 47 1.65 -28.90 9.08
C SER A 47 0.84 -28.53 10.30
N LEU A 48 0.08 -27.44 10.19
CA LEU A 48 -0.82 -26.97 11.22
C LEU A 48 -2.21 -26.79 10.61
N CYS A 49 -3.21 -27.38 11.26
CA CYS A 49 -4.59 -27.28 10.85
C CYS A 49 -5.44 -26.84 12.03
N TRP A 50 -6.26 -25.82 11.83
CA TRP A 50 -7.14 -25.31 12.89
C TRP A 50 -8.48 -24.88 12.31
N THR A 51 -9.48 -24.81 13.18
CA THR A 51 -10.82 -24.31 12.86
C THR A 51 -11.22 -23.28 13.88
N GLN A 52 -11.76 -22.16 13.41
CA GLN A 52 -12.33 -21.10 14.22
C GLN A 52 -13.81 -20.96 13.93
N ALA A 53 -14.60 -20.69 14.96
CA ALA A 53 -16.01 -20.37 14.83
C ALA A 53 -16.24 -18.90 15.21
N PHE A 54 -16.93 -18.18 14.35
CA PHE A 54 -17.36 -16.80 14.56
C PHE A 54 -18.87 -16.78 14.69
N GLY A 55 -19.38 -16.04 15.65
CA GLY A 55 -20.82 -15.94 15.87
C GLY A 55 -21.16 -14.88 16.94
N SER A 56 -22.45 -14.60 17.06
CA SER A 56 -23.00 -13.80 18.16
C SER A 56 -23.45 -14.70 19.32
N LEU A 57 -23.37 -14.17 20.53
CA LEU A 57 -23.88 -14.81 21.74
C LEU A 57 -25.07 -14.02 22.25
N ASP A 58 -26.14 -14.74 22.61
CA ASP A 58 -27.28 -14.16 23.33
C ASP A 58 -26.97 -14.22 24.83
N ILE A 59 -26.44 -13.12 25.35
CA ILE A 59 -26.02 -12.98 26.75
C ILE A 59 -26.29 -11.56 27.22
N SER A 60 -26.78 -11.41 28.47
CA SER A 60 -27.12 -10.07 28.97
C SER A 60 -25.88 -9.22 29.21
N PRO A 61 -25.95 -7.90 28.91
CA PRO A 61 -24.86 -6.97 29.17
C PRO A 61 -24.40 -6.96 30.64
N GLU A 62 -25.32 -7.11 31.59
CA GLU A 62 -25.01 -7.14 33.03
C GLU A 62 -24.11 -8.31 33.42
N GLN A 63 -24.22 -9.44 32.68
CA GLN A 63 -23.39 -10.62 32.91
C GLN A 63 -21.99 -10.42 32.35
N VAL A 64 -21.87 -9.95 31.09
CA VAL A 64 -20.55 -9.77 30.42
C VAL A 64 -19.79 -8.53 30.86
N HIS A 65 -20.48 -7.54 31.43
CA HIS A 65 -19.87 -6.32 32.01
C HIS A 65 -19.86 -6.34 33.54
N ASN A 66 -19.89 -7.51 34.15
CA ASN A 66 -19.80 -7.63 35.58
C ASN A 66 -18.46 -7.07 36.08
N ALA A 67 -18.50 -6.33 37.21
CA ALA A 67 -17.28 -5.74 37.81
C ALA A 67 -16.26 -6.79 38.28
N GLN A 68 -16.71 -8.03 38.56
CA GLN A 68 -15.83 -9.17 38.81
C GLN A 68 -15.54 -9.89 37.51
N TYR A 69 -14.29 -9.80 37.06
CA TYR A 69 -13.86 -10.36 35.77
C TYR A 69 -14.14 -11.86 35.62
N GLU A 70 -13.93 -12.66 36.68
CA GLU A 70 -14.18 -14.10 36.70
C GLU A 70 -15.65 -14.44 36.48
N VAL A 71 -16.57 -13.60 36.98
CA VAL A 71 -18.02 -13.78 36.76
C VAL A 71 -18.38 -13.50 35.33
N ALA A 72 -17.84 -12.44 34.75
CA ALA A 72 -18.03 -12.09 33.33
C ALA A 72 -17.47 -13.17 32.41
N MET A 73 -16.26 -13.64 32.66
CA MET A 73 -15.62 -14.71 31.89
C MET A 73 -16.43 -16.02 32.00
N LYS A 74 -16.87 -16.39 33.19
CA LYS A 74 -17.67 -17.61 33.35
C LYS A 74 -18.99 -17.55 32.58
N ALA A 75 -19.68 -16.41 32.63
CA ALA A 75 -20.91 -16.21 31.87
C ALA A 75 -20.69 -16.34 30.35
N ALA A 76 -19.59 -15.73 29.84
CA ALA A 76 -19.22 -15.83 28.43
C ALA A 76 -18.86 -17.28 28.03
N GLU A 77 -18.08 -17.98 28.84
CA GLU A 77 -17.73 -19.39 28.61
C GLU A 77 -18.97 -20.30 28.56
N ASP A 78 -19.90 -20.15 29.50
CA ASP A 78 -21.13 -20.95 29.55
C ASP A 78 -22.00 -20.69 28.32
N ALA A 79 -22.14 -19.44 27.86
CA ALA A 79 -22.83 -19.09 26.62
C ALA A 79 -22.16 -19.69 25.38
N ILE A 80 -20.83 -19.65 25.29
CA ILE A 80 -20.06 -20.28 24.22
C ILE A 80 -20.31 -21.80 24.21
N TYR A 81 -20.20 -22.47 25.37
CA TYR A 81 -20.41 -23.91 25.48
C TYR A 81 -21.83 -24.33 25.13
N THR A 82 -22.82 -23.47 25.39
CA THR A 82 -24.20 -23.69 25.00
C THR A 82 -24.37 -23.62 23.47
N SER A 83 -23.70 -22.67 22.83
CA SER A 83 -23.77 -22.48 21.38
C SER A 83 -22.91 -23.50 20.61
N ILE A 84 -21.69 -23.71 21.05
CA ILE A 84 -20.74 -24.63 20.43
C ILE A 84 -19.82 -25.25 21.48
N ASN A 85 -20.01 -26.52 21.80
CA ASN A 85 -19.12 -27.23 22.72
C ASN A 85 -17.88 -27.78 21.99
N LYS A 86 -16.87 -28.21 22.75
CA LYS A 86 -15.60 -28.73 22.22
C LYS A 86 -15.80 -29.90 21.27
N GLN A 87 -16.72 -30.82 21.58
CA GLN A 87 -16.99 -32.00 20.72
C GLN A 87 -17.55 -31.56 19.37
N LYS A 88 -18.54 -30.67 19.36
CA LYS A 88 -19.16 -30.17 18.14
C LYS A 88 -18.12 -29.43 17.28
N LEU A 89 -17.23 -28.63 17.90
CA LEU A 89 -16.14 -27.96 17.18
C LEU A 89 -15.14 -28.96 16.59
N ALA A 90 -14.80 -30.04 17.31
CA ALA A 90 -13.93 -31.10 16.82
C ALA A 90 -14.59 -31.86 15.62
N ASP A 91 -15.89 -32.15 15.69
CA ASP A 91 -16.62 -32.82 14.60
C ASP A 91 -16.67 -31.92 13.35
N ILE A 92 -16.89 -30.61 13.52
CA ILE A 92 -16.84 -29.62 12.44
C ILE A 92 -15.42 -29.57 11.86
N HIS A 93 -14.39 -29.55 12.69
CA HIS A 93 -13.01 -29.57 12.25
C HIS A 93 -12.71 -30.77 11.33
N GLN A 94 -13.08 -31.97 11.75
CA GLN A 94 -12.90 -33.18 10.92
C GLN A 94 -13.72 -33.11 9.62
N THR A 95 -14.90 -32.54 9.65
CA THR A 95 -15.71 -32.32 8.45
C THR A 95 -15.07 -31.34 7.49
N CYS A 96 -14.51 -30.22 8.02
CA CYS A 96 -13.81 -29.22 7.22
C CYS A 96 -12.52 -29.76 6.61
N ILE A 97 -11.73 -30.58 7.35
CA ILE A 97 -10.55 -31.26 6.79
C ILE A 97 -10.95 -32.12 5.60
N LYS A 98 -11.95 -32.99 5.76
CA LYS A 98 -12.44 -33.84 4.66
C LYS A 98 -12.95 -33.02 3.47
N ALA A 99 -13.60 -31.91 3.73
CA ALA A 99 -14.09 -31.02 2.66
C ALA A 99 -12.93 -30.33 1.92
N SER A 100 -11.88 -29.94 2.64
CA SER A 100 -10.70 -29.27 2.06
C SER A 100 -9.85 -30.19 1.16
N GLU A 101 -10.03 -31.50 1.24
CA GLU A 101 -9.38 -32.50 0.39
C GLU A 101 -10.15 -32.81 -0.90
N ARG A 102 -11.36 -32.28 -1.07
CA ARG A 102 -12.19 -32.54 -2.25
C ARG A 102 -11.92 -31.53 -3.36
N SER A 103 -12.01 -32.01 -4.60
CA SER A 103 -12.06 -31.09 -5.74
C SER A 103 -13.33 -30.24 -5.70
N PRO A 104 -13.29 -28.97 -6.11
CA PRO A 104 -14.49 -28.16 -6.21
C PRO A 104 -15.44 -28.74 -7.26
N GLU A 105 -16.73 -28.80 -6.93
CA GLU A 105 -17.77 -29.20 -7.88
C GLU A 105 -18.12 -28.08 -8.86
N GLN A 106 -18.02 -26.84 -8.41
CA GLN A 106 -18.28 -25.64 -9.19
C GLN A 106 -17.32 -24.52 -8.76
N ILE A 107 -16.75 -23.82 -9.74
CA ILE A 107 -15.93 -22.64 -9.51
C ILE A 107 -16.84 -21.41 -9.50
N LEU A 108 -17.12 -20.85 -8.32
CA LEU A 108 -17.93 -19.64 -8.16
C LEU A 108 -17.08 -18.37 -8.35
N ASN A 109 -15.86 -18.37 -7.81
CA ASN A 109 -14.90 -17.29 -7.97
C ASN A 109 -13.58 -17.85 -8.49
N ARG A 110 -13.01 -17.20 -9.49
CA ARG A 110 -11.72 -17.59 -10.03
C ARG A 110 -10.62 -17.20 -9.05
N GLY A 111 -9.61 -18.06 -8.88
CA GLY A 111 -8.39 -17.73 -8.18
C GLY A 111 -7.53 -16.74 -8.98
N SER A 112 -6.42 -16.30 -8.38
CA SER A 112 -5.46 -15.44 -9.07
C SER A 112 -4.74 -16.20 -10.19
N GLY A 113 -4.52 -15.54 -11.33
CA GLY A 113 -3.70 -16.05 -12.42
C GLY A 113 -2.26 -16.34 -12.00
N TRP A 114 -1.75 -15.63 -10.99
CA TRP A 114 -0.45 -15.92 -10.36
C TRP A 114 -0.37 -17.33 -9.79
N GLY A 115 -1.46 -17.86 -9.22
CA GLY A 115 -1.49 -19.26 -8.75
C GLY A 115 -1.27 -20.27 -9.87
N PHE A 116 -1.83 -20.02 -11.06
CA PHE A 116 -1.57 -20.84 -12.26
C PHE A 116 -0.11 -20.74 -12.71
N LEU A 117 0.44 -19.53 -12.77
CA LEU A 117 1.84 -19.29 -13.15
C LEU A 117 2.81 -19.95 -12.18
N GLU A 118 2.60 -19.81 -10.87
CA GLU A 118 3.42 -20.45 -9.83
C GLU A 118 3.44 -21.98 -9.94
N GLN A 119 2.27 -22.58 -10.18
CA GLN A 119 2.20 -24.03 -10.43
C GLN A 119 3.07 -24.45 -11.62
N LYS A 120 3.09 -23.64 -12.70
CA LYS A 120 3.89 -23.94 -13.89
C LYS A 120 5.39 -23.74 -13.65
N VAL A 121 5.76 -22.61 -13.06
CA VAL A 121 7.17 -22.23 -12.82
C VAL A 121 7.83 -23.17 -11.81
N GLN A 122 7.13 -23.52 -10.76
CA GLN A 122 7.69 -24.38 -9.69
C GLN A 122 7.35 -25.87 -9.86
N ASN A 123 6.59 -26.23 -10.89
CA ASN A 123 6.09 -27.59 -11.09
C ASN A 123 5.39 -28.17 -9.84
N LEU A 124 4.54 -27.35 -9.21
CA LEU A 124 3.86 -27.70 -7.97
C LEU A 124 2.68 -28.64 -8.22
N SER A 125 2.65 -29.75 -7.46
CA SER A 125 1.44 -30.55 -7.31
C SER A 125 0.66 -30.05 -6.09
N LEU A 126 -0.43 -29.35 -6.34
CA LEU A 126 -1.31 -28.86 -5.27
C LEU A 126 -2.38 -29.89 -4.92
N PRO A 127 -2.90 -29.87 -3.66
CA PRO A 127 -4.10 -30.59 -3.30
C PRO A 127 -5.25 -30.25 -4.25
N THR A 128 -6.10 -31.23 -4.53
CA THR A 128 -7.20 -31.09 -5.51
C THR A 128 -8.22 -30.00 -5.20
N ALA A 129 -8.29 -29.57 -3.93
CA ALA A 129 -9.11 -28.44 -3.49
C ALA A 129 -8.58 -27.07 -3.94
N PHE A 130 -7.29 -26.97 -4.27
CA PHE A 130 -6.66 -25.73 -4.75
C PHE A 130 -6.69 -25.73 -6.28
N TYR A 131 -7.61 -24.99 -6.85
CA TYR A 131 -7.78 -24.91 -8.29
C TYR A 131 -7.39 -23.53 -8.81
N PHE A 132 -6.34 -23.49 -9.65
CA PHE A 132 -5.91 -22.31 -10.40
C PHE A 132 -5.86 -22.68 -11.88
N GLY A 133 -6.95 -22.46 -12.58
CA GLY A 133 -7.06 -22.79 -14.00
C GLY A 133 -6.43 -21.72 -14.90
N ARG A 134 -6.11 -22.10 -16.15
CA ARG A 134 -5.59 -21.16 -17.14
C ARG A 134 -6.54 -19.96 -17.38
N GLU A 135 -7.82 -20.16 -17.20
CA GLU A 135 -8.88 -19.14 -17.32
C GLU A 135 -8.82 -18.06 -16.25
N SER A 136 -7.99 -18.23 -15.20
CA SER A 136 -7.74 -17.20 -14.19
C SER A 136 -6.70 -16.17 -14.63
N ILE A 137 -5.95 -16.43 -15.71
CA ILE A 137 -4.98 -15.49 -16.29
C ILE A 137 -5.73 -14.27 -16.84
N GLN A 138 -5.31 -13.08 -16.39
CA GLN A 138 -5.81 -11.80 -16.84
C GLN A 138 -4.70 -11.01 -17.55
N ASP A 139 -5.00 -9.78 -17.97
CA ASP A 139 -4.08 -8.95 -18.75
C ASP A 139 -2.73 -8.71 -18.06
N GLN A 140 -2.72 -8.62 -16.73
CA GLN A 140 -1.52 -8.40 -15.94
C GLN A 140 -0.61 -9.63 -15.82
N GLU A 141 -1.16 -10.85 -15.89
CA GLU A 141 -0.39 -12.09 -15.81
C GLU A 141 -0.04 -12.65 -17.19
N LEU A 142 -0.78 -12.27 -18.24
CA LEU A 142 -0.59 -12.79 -19.59
C LEU A 142 0.85 -12.63 -20.12
N PRO A 143 1.55 -11.50 -19.91
CA PRO A 143 2.95 -11.34 -20.32
C PRO A 143 3.88 -12.38 -19.68
N TYR A 144 3.64 -12.76 -18.44
CA TYR A 144 4.44 -13.76 -17.73
C TYR A 144 4.11 -15.19 -18.16
N LEU A 145 2.88 -15.43 -18.62
CA LEU A 145 2.56 -16.69 -19.31
C LEU A 145 3.35 -16.80 -20.61
N VAL A 146 3.45 -15.73 -21.40
CA VAL A 146 4.27 -15.69 -22.61
C VAL A 146 5.75 -15.91 -22.26
N LEU A 147 6.23 -15.29 -21.20
CA LEU A 147 7.62 -15.50 -20.74
C LEU A 147 7.93 -16.97 -20.47
N ILE A 148 7.09 -17.68 -19.72
CA ILE A 148 7.34 -19.09 -19.36
C ILE A 148 7.08 -20.04 -20.53
N THR A 149 6.33 -19.67 -21.55
CA THR A 149 6.02 -20.53 -22.70
C THR A 149 6.88 -20.24 -23.94
N GLU A 150 7.31 -19.00 -24.15
CA GLU A 150 8.02 -18.55 -25.34
C GLU A 150 9.42 -17.98 -25.03
N GLY A 151 9.78 -17.83 -23.74
CA GLY A 151 11.08 -17.31 -23.35
C GLY A 151 11.30 -15.83 -23.66
N LYS A 152 10.23 -15.02 -23.72
CA LYS A 152 10.30 -13.58 -23.96
C LYS A 152 9.14 -12.83 -23.30
N LEU A 153 9.37 -11.58 -22.93
CA LEU A 153 8.30 -10.66 -22.51
C LEU A 153 7.85 -9.79 -23.69
N PRO A 154 6.56 -9.44 -23.75
CA PRO A 154 6.13 -8.32 -24.59
C PRO A 154 6.92 -7.06 -24.26
N VAL A 155 7.28 -6.29 -25.29
CA VAL A 155 8.05 -5.06 -25.14
C VAL A 155 7.28 -4.07 -24.26
N MET A 156 7.97 -3.53 -23.25
CA MET A 156 7.43 -2.50 -22.39
C MET A 156 7.26 -1.19 -23.16
N ASP A 157 6.04 -0.65 -23.16
CA ASP A 157 5.79 0.69 -23.71
C ASP A 157 6.27 1.74 -22.68
N PRO A 158 7.24 2.61 -23.03
CA PRO A 158 7.72 3.65 -22.13
C PRO A 158 6.64 4.69 -21.75
N ASN A 159 5.55 4.77 -22.52
CA ASN A 159 4.45 5.71 -22.32
C ASN A 159 3.29 5.13 -21.51
N ILE A 160 3.40 3.92 -21.01
CA ILE A 160 2.37 3.26 -20.20
C ILE A 160 3.01 2.81 -18.89
N ARG A 161 2.26 2.89 -17.79
CA ARG A 161 2.72 2.31 -16.52
C ARG A 161 3.04 0.83 -16.72
N PRO A 162 4.23 0.35 -16.36
CA PRO A 162 4.58 -1.05 -16.47
C PRO A 162 3.61 -1.94 -15.70
N LEU A 163 3.48 -3.17 -16.14
CA LEU A 163 2.76 -4.19 -15.41
C LEU A 163 3.36 -4.38 -14.00
N CYS A 164 2.61 -4.99 -13.09
CA CYS A 164 3.15 -5.39 -11.81
C CYS A 164 4.36 -6.32 -12.01
N ALA A 165 5.34 -6.24 -11.11
CA ALA A 165 6.47 -7.15 -11.13
C ALA A 165 6.00 -8.59 -10.90
N PRO A 166 6.72 -9.60 -11.44
CA PRO A 166 6.47 -10.99 -11.14
C PRO A 166 6.84 -11.30 -9.68
N PRO A 167 6.45 -12.48 -9.15
CA PRO A 167 6.97 -12.96 -7.88
C PRO A 167 8.50 -12.97 -7.88
N CYS A 168 9.12 -12.40 -6.83
CA CYS A 168 10.55 -12.19 -6.77
C CYS A 168 11.31 -13.38 -6.14
N SER A 169 10.89 -14.62 -6.43
CA SER A 169 11.56 -15.84 -5.98
C SER A 169 12.79 -16.19 -6.84
N ASN A 170 13.68 -17.04 -6.31
CA ASN A 170 14.83 -17.57 -7.07
C ASN A 170 14.38 -18.30 -8.34
N THR A 171 13.26 -18.98 -8.31
CA THR A 171 12.72 -19.69 -9.48
C THR A 171 12.33 -18.70 -10.58
N TRP A 172 11.64 -17.62 -10.24
CA TRP A 172 11.33 -16.56 -11.21
C TRP A 172 12.61 -15.88 -11.72
N LYS A 173 13.59 -15.60 -10.84
CA LYS A 173 14.87 -15.07 -11.29
C LYS A 173 15.53 -15.96 -12.35
N THR A 174 15.52 -17.27 -12.13
CA THR A 174 16.04 -18.23 -13.12
C THR A 174 15.29 -18.14 -14.45
N VAL A 175 13.96 -18.04 -14.44
CA VAL A 175 13.16 -17.88 -15.67
C VAL A 175 13.60 -16.65 -16.48
N PHE A 176 13.86 -15.53 -15.82
CA PHE A 176 14.34 -14.30 -16.49
C PHE A 176 15.77 -14.46 -17.01
N LEU A 177 16.66 -15.08 -16.22
CA LEU A 177 18.06 -15.33 -16.65
C LEU A 177 18.11 -16.28 -17.84
N ASP A 178 17.29 -17.32 -17.85
CA ASP A 178 17.20 -18.26 -18.98
C ASP A 178 16.65 -17.59 -20.23
N ALA A 179 15.62 -16.75 -20.06
CA ALA A 179 15.06 -15.97 -21.17
C ALA A 179 16.11 -15.04 -21.80
N LEU A 180 16.98 -14.41 -21.01
CA LEU A 180 18.07 -13.57 -21.50
C LEU A 180 19.14 -14.31 -22.30
N GLN A 181 19.22 -15.65 -22.22
CA GLN A 181 20.10 -16.45 -23.04
C GLN A 181 19.56 -16.66 -24.46
N ASN A 182 18.33 -16.28 -24.76
CA ASN A 182 17.74 -16.42 -26.08
C ASN A 182 18.41 -15.45 -27.10
N PRO A 183 19.15 -15.97 -28.11
CA PRO A 183 19.88 -15.11 -29.06
C PRO A 183 18.98 -14.38 -30.05
N CYS A 184 17.67 -14.70 -30.05
CA CYS A 184 16.70 -14.08 -30.95
C CYS A 184 15.99 -12.88 -30.33
N LEU A 185 16.34 -12.46 -29.13
CA LEU A 185 15.74 -11.29 -28.49
C LEU A 185 16.13 -10.00 -29.22
N THR A 186 15.16 -9.13 -29.42
CA THR A 186 15.41 -7.76 -29.84
C THR A 186 15.99 -6.94 -28.68
N LEU A 187 16.58 -5.78 -28.98
CA LEU A 187 17.07 -4.86 -27.96
C LEU A 187 15.95 -4.46 -26.97
N GLN A 188 14.75 -4.20 -27.46
CA GLN A 188 13.58 -3.84 -26.65
C GLN A 188 13.13 -4.98 -25.72
N GLU A 189 13.10 -6.23 -26.20
CA GLU A 189 12.77 -7.41 -25.39
C GLU A 189 13.83 -7.63 -24.32
N THR A 190 15.11 -7.49 -24.65
CA THR A 190 16.22 -7.57 -23.69
C THR A 190 16.14 -6.49 -22.63
N ALA A 191 15.88 -5.23 -23.02
CA ALA A 191 15.70 -4.12 -22.08
C ALA A 191 14.50 -4.34 -21.14
N THR A 192 13.39 -4.86 -21.68
CA THR A 192 12.22 -5.21 -20.86
C THR A 192 12.53 -6.28 -19.83
N LEU A 193 13.21 -7.36 -20.22
CA LEU A 193 13.63 -8.42 -19.30
C LEU A 193 14.56 -7.89 -18.21
N LYS A 194 15.58 -7.09 -18.58
CA LYS A 194 16.50 -6.46 -17.62
C LYS A 194 15.81 -5.50 -16.66
N HIS A 195 14.80 -4.75 -17.15
CA HIS A 195 14.00 -3.86 -16.29
C HIS A 195 13.37 -4.63 -15.12
N TYR A 196 12.66 -5.74 -15.42
CA TYR A 196 12.01 -6.56 -14.40
C TYR A 196 12.98 -7.40 -13.58
N LEU A 197 14.06 -7.90 -14.20
CA LEU A 197 15.11 -8.61 -13.46
C LEU A 197 15.77 -7.72 -12.40
N GLY A 198 15.95 -6.42 -12.71
CA GLY A 198 16.42 -5.43 -11.75
C GLY A 198 15.48 -5.31 -10.53
N ILE A 199 14.16 -5.40 -10.72
CA ILE A 199 13.19 -5.41 -9.61
C ILE A 199 13.37 -6.68 -8.77
N ILE A 200 13.51 -7.84 -9.40
CA ILE A 200 13.73 -9.12 -8.70
C ILE A 200 15.01 -9.06 -7.86
N HIS A 201 16.11 -8.56 -8.44
CA HIS A 201 17.38 -8.39 -7.72
C HIS A 201 17.22 -7.45 -6.52
N LEU A 202 16.50 -6.32 -6.68
CA LEU A 202 16.30 -5.37 -5.59
C LEU A 202 15.50 -5.98 -4.43
N GLU A 203 14.44 -6.74 -4.72
CA GLU A 203 13.62 -7.41 -3.69
C GLU A 203 14.38 -8.55 -2.99
N GLN A 204 15.41 -9.10 -3.63
CA GLN A 204 16.33 -10.06 -3.04
C GLN A 204 17.55 -9.41 -2.35
N GLU A 205 17.53 -8.10 -2.16
CA GLU A 205 18.61 -7.29 -1.55
C GLU A 205 19.93 -7.34 -2.36
N GLU A 206 19.88 -7.77 -3.60
CA GLU A 206 21.02 -7.82 -4.53
C GLU A 206 21.18 -6.47 -5.26
N VAL A 207 21.37 -5.41 -4.49
CA VAL A 207 21.29 -3.99 -4.91
C VAL A 207 22.21 -3.66 -6.08
N SER A 208 23.44 -4.20 -6.09
CA SER A 208 24.41 -3.93 -7.18
C SER A 208 23.97 -4.54 -8.51
N TYR A 209 23.38 -5.73 -8.49
CA TYR A 209 22.85 -6.34 -9.71
C TYR A 209 21.62 -5.60 -10.24
N ALA A 210 20.72 -5.16 -9.34
CA ALA A 210 19.59 -4.33 -9.71
C ALA A 210 20.04 -3.06 -10.44
N GLN A 211 21.02 -2.34 -9.86
CA GLN A 211 21.60 -1.15 -10.45
C GLN A 211 22.22 -1.42 -11.83
N THR A 212 23.01 -2.49 -11.95
CA THR A 212 23.63 -2.86 -13.23
C THR A 212 22.57 -3.09 -14.31
N CYS A 213 21.55 -3.90 -14.02
CA CYS A 213 20.45 -4.14 -14.96
C CYS A 213 19.81 -2.84 -15.43
N TRP A 214 19.51 -1.92 -14.52
CA TRP A 214 18.83 -0.68 -14.89
C TRP A 214 19.75 0.33 -15.60
N LEU A 215 21.05 0.40 -15.26
CA LEU A 215 22.01 1.22 -15.98
C LEU A 215 22.21 0.75 -17.42
N GLU A 216 22.32 -0.57 -17.65
CA GLU A 216 22.36 -1.14 -18.98
C GLU A 216 21.10 -0.81 -19.81
N VAL A 217 19.92 -0.88 -19.18
CA VAL A 217 18.68 -0.45 -19.86
C VAL A 217 18.72 1.04 -20.20
N MET A 218 19.23 1.88 -19.30
CA MET A 218 19.32 3.33 -19.55
C MET A 218 20.35 3.69 -20.61
N GLU A 219 21.40 2.88 -20.80
CA GLU A 219 22.38 3.04 -21.85
C GLU A 219 21.80 2.65 -23.23
N ASP A 220 21.12 1.50 -23.28
CA ASP A 220 20.61 0.92 -24.53
C ASP A 220 19.27 1.52 -24.97
N LEU A 221 18.34 1.74 -24.02
CA LEU A 221 16.97 2.16 -24.29
C LEU A 221 16.42 3.00 -23.13
N PRO A 222 16.86 4.27 -22.98
CA PRO A 222 16.40 5.15 -21.90
C PRO A 222 14.89 5.25 -21.82
N ASN A 223 14.35 5.04 -20.62
CA ASN A 223 12.92 5.17 -20.38
C ASN A 223 12.62 5.67 -18.97
N THR A 224 11.46 6.30 -18.81
CA THR A 224 10.99 6.92 -17.58
C THR A 224 10.96 5.96 -16.38
N TRP A 225 10.50 4.74 -16.61
CA TRP A 225 10.27 3.79 -15.52
C TRP A 225 11.55 3.22 -14.95
N THR A 226 12.55 2.98 -15.82
CA THR A 226 13.88 2.54 -15.37
C THR A 226 14.61 3.67 -14.66
N ALA A 227 14.52 4.91 -15.15
CA ALA A 227 15.07 6.08 -14.46
C ALA A 227 14.40 6.27 -13.08
N ARG A 228 13.07 6.13 -12.99
CA ARG A 228 12.33 6.14 -11.72
C ARG A 228 12.81 5.05 -10.77
N ASN A 229 13.07 3.82 -11.25
CA ASN A 229 13.57 2.75 -10.40
C ASN A 229 14.98 3.05 -9.87
N LEU A 230 15.85 3.66 -10.67
CA LEU A 230 17.16 4.15 -10.21
C LEU A 230 17.00 5.25 -9.15
N ALA A 231 16.06 6.19 -9.33
CA ALA A 231 15.78 7.20 -8.30
C ALA A 231 15.34 6.57 -6.97
N GLN A 232 14.44 5.59 -7.02
CA GLN A 232 13.99 4.86 -5.82
C GLN A 232 15.13 4.07 -5.15
N LEU A 233 16.03 3.52 -5.95
CA LEU A 233 17.22 2.85 -5.44
C LEU A 233 18.12 3.82 -4.65
N GLU A 234 18.36 5.00 -5.20
CA GLU A 234 19.21 6.01 -4.55
C GLU A 234 18.55 6.58 -3.28
N ILE A 235 17.21 6.70 -3.24
CA ILE A 235 16.48 7.02 -2.00
C ILE A 235 16.73 5.96 -0.91
N ARG A 236 16.65 4.67 -1.26
CA ARG A 236 16.93 3.57 -0.30
C ARG A 236 18.37 3.59 0.23
N ARG A 237 19.31 4.16 -0.53
CA ARG A 237 20.72 4.35 -0.15
C ARG A 237 20.96 5.64 0.65
N GLY A 238 20.00 6.55 0.69
CA GLY A 238 20.15 7.87 1.27
C GLY A 238 20.85 8.89 0.35
N GLU A 239 21.07 8.54 -0.93
CA GLU A 239 21.76 9.38 -1.92
C GLU A 239 20.77 10.33 -2.61
N VAL A 240 20.32 11.33 -1.87
CA VAL A 240 19.23 12.24 -2.27
C VAL A 240 19.53 12.99 -3.58
N GLU A 241 20.74 13.52 -3.77
CA GLU A 241 21.11 14.29 -4.97
C GLU A 241 21.07 13.41 -6.23
N GLU A 242 21.53 12.16 -6.13
CA GLU A 242 21.44 11.21 -7.24
C GLU A 242 19.99 10.81 -7.51
N ALA A 243 19.16 10.62 -6.48
CA ALA A 243 17.74 10.37 -6.64
C ALA A 243 17.03 11.52 -7.37
N LEU A 244 17.31 12.77 -6.97
CA LEU A 244 16.78 13.97 -7.66
C LEU A 244 17.23 14.05 -9.12
N ARG A 245 18.49 13.69 -9.40
CA ARG A 245 19.01 13.63 -10.78
C ARG A 245 18.25 12.60 -11.62
N TRP A 246 18.01 11.40 -11.10
CA TRP A 246 17.28 10.36 -11.82
C TRP A 246 15.80 10.71 -12.03
N TYR A 247 15.14 11.35 -11.05
CA TYR A 247 13.77 11.85 -11.26
C TYR A 247 13.71 12.95 -12.32
N SER A 248 14.70 13.85 -12.35
CA SER A 248 14.79 14.85 -13.41
C SER A 248 14.93 14.21 -14.80
N ILE A 249 15.74 13.15 -14.92
CA ILE A 249 15.85 12.38 -16.17
C ILE A 249 14.50 11.72 -16.51
N ALA A 250 13.87 11.04 -15.54
CA ALA A 250 12.58 10.41 -15.73
C ALA A 250 11.50 11.39 -16.24
N SER A 251 11.45 12.58 -15.66
CA SER A 251 10.52 13.63 -16.06
C SER A 251 10.80 14.17 -17.47
N THR A 252 12.07 14.31 -17.83
CA THR A 252 12.47 14.77 -19.16
C THR A 252 12.10 13.76 -20.26
N LEU A 253 12.19 12.47 -19.98
CA LEU A 253 11.85 11.40 -20.92
C LEU A 253 10.35 11.32 -21.20
N SER A 254 9.49 11.58 -20.24
CA SER A 254 8.04 11.45 -20.37
C SER A 254 7.27 12.78 -20.44
N GLY A 255 7.88 13.89 -20.01
CA GLY A 255 7.21 15.18 -19.88
C GLY A 255 6.02 15.14 -18.92
N TYR A 256 6.04 14.28 -17.90
CA TYR A 256 4.95 14.03 -16.95
C TYR A 256 3.60 13.61 -17.58
N THR A 257 3.61 13.18 -18.83
CA THR A 257 2.35 12.89 -19.57
C THR A 257 1.85 11.46 -19.40
N VAL A 258 2.73 10.58 -18.89
CA VAL A 258 2.47 9.13 -18.86
C VAL A 258 1.63 8.72 -17.65
N ASP A 259 2.05 9.15 -16.45
CA ASP A 259 1.42 8.73 -15.20
C ASP A 259 1.79 9.73 -14.08
N PRO A 260 0.86 10.12 -13.20
CA PRO A 260 1.12 11.07 -12.13
C PRO A 260 2.17 10.60 -11.11
N VAL A 261 2.39 9.28 -10.96
CA VAL A 261 3.26 8.72 -9.92
C VAL A 261 4.69 9.26 -9.96
N VAL A 262 5.25 9.49 -11.15
CA VAL A 262 6.62 10.03 -11.29
C VAL A 262 6.67 11.48 -10.77
N ALA A 263 5.66 12.28 -11.10
CA ALA A 263 5.53 13.64 -10.59
C ALA A 263 5.27 13.65 -9.08
N GLU A 264 4.42 12.76 -8.58
CA GLU A 264 4.12 12.61 -7.15
C GLU A 264 5.38 12.30 -6.35
N GLU A 265 6.14 11.30 -6.76
CA GLU A 265 7.37 10.88 -6.08
C GLU A 265 8.47 11.95 -6.16
N TYR A 266 8.65 12.57 -7.32
CA TYR A 266 9.62 13.65 -7.49
C TYR A 266 9.28 14.88 -6.64
N CYS A 267 8.02 15.33 -6.71
CA CYS A 267 7.54 16.44 -5.88
C CYS A 267 7.62 16.10 -4.38
N ALA A 268 7.32 14.86 -3.97
CA ALA A 268 7.44 14.44 -2.58
C ALA A 268 8.87 14.58 -2.07
N LEU A 269 9.85 14.12 -2.85
CA LEU A 269 11.27 14.25 -2.49
C LEU A 269 11.70 15.72 -2.43
N LEU A 270 11.36 16.52 -3.44
CA LEU A 270 11.70 17.95 -3.47
C LEU A 270 11.11 18.73 -2.27
N VAL A 271 9.86 18.42 -1.91
CA VAL A 271 9.18 19.05 -0.76
C VAL A 271 9.82 18.60 0.56
N ALA A 272 10.17 17.32 0.70
CA ALA A 272 10.83 16.79 1.89
C ALA A 272 12.20 17.42 2.10
N GLU A 273 12.98 17.57 1.02
CA GLU A 273 14.32 18.18 1.01
C GLU A 273 14.30 19.71 0.96
N GLN A 274 13.13 20.33 1.09
CA GLN A 274 12.94 21.79 1.08
C GLN A 274 13.52 22.49 -0.17
N ARG A 275 13.52 21.78 -1.32
CA ARG A 275 13.97 22.31 -2.63
C ARG A 275 12.87 23.15 -3.28
N THR A 276 12.45 24.22 -2.59
CA THR A 276 11.27 25.03 -2.93
C THR A 276 11.24 25.50 -4.37
N GLU A 277 12.34 26.10 -4.88
CA GLU A 277 12.38 26.63 -6.25
C GLU A 277 12.26 25.53 -7.31
N GLN A 278 12.91 24.38 -7.09
CA GLN A 278 12.85 23.24 -7.99
C GLN A 278 11.43 22.63 -7.96
N ALA A 279 10.84 22.50 -6.78
CA ALA A 279 9.47 21.99 -6.63
C ALA A 279 8.46 22.88 -7.38
N ILE A 280 8.56 24.21 -7.27
CA ILE A 280 7.70 25.15 -8.00
C ILE A 280 7.79 24.91 -9.50
N LYS A 281 9.01 24.77 -10.05
CA LYS A 281 9.21 24.50 -11.48
C LYS A 281 8.54 23.20 -11.92
N VAL A 282 8.77 22.12 -11.18
CA VAL A 282 8.15 20.83 -11.47
C VAL A 282 6.61 20.94 -11.44
N PHE A 283 6.04 21.59 -10.42
CA PHE A 283 4.58 21.78 -10.37
C PHE A 283 4.01 22.63 -11.51
N GLN A 284 4.79 23.52 -12.11
CA GLN A 284 4.38 24.27 -13.30
C GLN A 284 4.35 23.41 -14.56
N GLU A 285 5.16 22.36 -14.63
CA GLU A 285 5.24 21.43 -15.75
C GLU A 285 4.22 20.28 -15.64
N VAL A 286 3.72 19.98 -14.42
CA VAL A 286 2.72 18.94 -14.20
C VAL A 286 1.40 19.30 -14.89
N PRO A 287 0.83 18.41 -15.72
CA PRO A 287 -0.45 18.65 -16.37
C PRO A 287 -1.56 19.01 -15.39
N SER A 288 -2.38 20.01 -15.77
CA SER A 288 -3.51 20.47 -14.92
C SER A 288 -4.46 19.33 -14.55
N LEU A 289 -4.66 18.38 -15.45
CA LEU A 289 -5.46 17.19 -15.19
C LEU A 289 -4.95 16.41 -13.96
N TRP A 290 -3.64 16.24 -13.82
CA TRP A 290 -3.07 15.56 -12.66
C TRP A 290 -3.26 16.35 -11.37
N MET A 291 -3.18 17.68 -11.43
CA MET A 291 -3.50 18.54 -10.29
C MET A 291 -4.97 18.48 -9.87
N GLU A 292 -5.87 18.16 -10.78
CA GLU A 292 -7.29 17.98 -10.50
C GLU A 292 -7.62 16.60 -9.95
N THR A 293 -6.98 15.55 -10.46
CA THR A 293 -7.30 14.15 -10.17
C THR A 293 -6.43 13.51 -9.08
N SER A 294 -5.16 13.93 -8.92
CA SER A 294 -4.29 13.40 -7.87
C SER A 294 -4.42 14.20 -6.57
N GLU A 295 -4.92 13.54 -5.54
CA GLU A 295 -4.95 14.08 -4.18
C GLU A 295 -3.55 14.26 -3.61
N THR A 296 -2.65 13.32 -3.90
CA THR A 296 -1.24 13.36 -3.49
C THR A 296 -0.56 14.64 -3.98
N LEU A 297 -0.69 14.96 -5.28
CA LEU A 297 -0.13 16.18 -5.84
C LEU A 297 -0.73 17.44 -5.22
N ARG A 298 -2.06 17.45 -4.96
CA ARG A 298 -2.71 18.59 -4.27
C ARG A 298 -2.16 18.80 -2.87
N VAL A 299 -2.03 17.73 -2.09
CA VAL A 299 -1.48 17.79 -0.72
C VAL A 299 -0.02 18.22 -0.73
N LEU A 300 0.81 17.69 -1.65
CA LEU A 300 2.21 18.09 -1.80
C LEU A 300 2.34 19.57 -2.21
N ARG A 301 1.51 20.05 -3.13
CA ARG A 301 1.48 21.45 -3.54
C ARG A 301 1.00 22.37 -2.40
N ALA A 302 0.09 21.90 -1.55
CA ALA A 302 -0.32 22.63 -0.36
C ALA A 302 0.80 22.70 0.69
N LYS A 303 1.57 21.60 0.89
CA LYS A 303 2.79 21.63 1.73
C LYS A 303 3.82 22.64 1.23
N LEU A 304 4.01 22.71 -0.09
CA LEU A 304 4.88 23.73 -0.70
C LEU A 304 4.33 25.16 -0.47
N ALA A 305 2.99 25.35 -0.57
CA ALA A 305 2.33 26.62 -0.31
C ALA A 305 2.51 27.11 1.15
N VAL A 306 2.74 26.21 2.12
CA VAL A 306 3.13 26.58 3.48
C VAL A 306 4.49 27.29 3.48
N GLN A 307 5.47 26.79 2.71
CA GLN A 307 6.79 27.42 2.59
C GLN A 307 6.69 28.79 1.90
N GLU A 308 5.78 28.91 0.91
CA GLU A 308 5.47 30.17 0.22
C GLU A 308 4.62 31.13 1.05
N LYS A 309 4.15 30.75 2.23
CA LYS A 309 3.20 31.47 3.08
C LYS A 309 1.89 31.85 2.35
N ASN A 310 1.41 30.96 1.47
CA ASN A 310 0.24 31.21 0.64
C ASN A 310 -1.00 30.47 1.18
N ALA A 311 -1.66 31.08 2.19
CA ALA A 311 -2.85 30.51 2.83
C ALA A 311 -3.99 30.28 1.84
N SER A 312 -4.24 31.21 0.90
CA SER A 312 -5.34 31.08 -0.07
C SER A 312 -5.16 29.86 -0.98
N LEU A 313 -3.92 29.54 -1.35
CA LEU A 313 -3.64 28.35 -2.15
C LEU A 313 -3.84 27.06 -1.35
N ILE A 314 -3.42 27.02 -0.08
CA ILE A 314 -3.67 25.87 0.80
C ILE A 314 -5.17 25.57 0.88
N LYS A 315 -5.98 26.61 1.17
CA LYS A 315 -7.44 26.49 1.26
C LYS A 315 -8.04 25.89 -0.01
N ARG A 316 -7.71 26.44 -1.17
CA ARG A 316 -8.23 26.01 -2.47
C ARG A 316 -7.85 24.56 -2.82
N LEU A 317 -6.65 24.11 -2.45
CA LEU A 317 -6.14 22.77 -2.81
C LEU A 317 -6.68 21.67 -1.90
N VAL A 318 -6.95 21.98 -0.62
CA VAL A 318 -7.22 20.97 0.41
C VAL A 318 -8.57 21.19 1.10
N PHE A 319 -8.87 22.41 1.58
CA PHE A 319 -10.03 22.61 2.44
C PHE A 319 -11.32 22.91 1.67
N ASP A 320 -11.23 23.39 0.43
CA ASP A 320 -12.37 23.56 -0.47
C ASP A 320 -12.63 22.30 -1.34
N ARG A 321 -11.93 21.20 -1.08
CA ARG A 321 -12.04 19.92 -1.81
C ARG A 321 -12.03 18.74 -0.85
N GLU A 322 -12.64 17.66 -1.27
CA GLU A 322 -12.59 16.39 -0.55
C GLU A 322 -11.24 15.70 -0.77
N ILE A 323 -10.68 15.11 0.30
CA ILE A 323 -9.49 14.27 0.29
C ILE A 323 -9.93 12.91 0.82
N GLY A 324 -9.99 11.93 -0.08
CA GLY A 324 -10.48 10.58 0.20
C GLY A 324 -9.39 9.56 0.52
N HIS A 325 -8.16 9.74 0.00
CA HIS A 325 -7.07 8.80 0.22
C HIS A 325 -6.24 9.16 1.47
N ILE A 326 -6.77 8.77 2.63
CA ILE A 326 -6.11 8.97 3.93
C ILE A 326 -5.66 7.61 4.45
N ARG A 327 -4.40 7.52 4.87
CA ARG A 327 -3.87 6.32 5.53
C ARG A 327 -3.98 6.46 7.04
N GLU A 328 -4.16 5.34 7.74
CA GLU A 328 -4.16 5.31 9.20
C GLU A 328 -2.82 5.86 9.74
N GLY A 329 -2.91 6.76 10.71
CA GLY A 329 -1.75 7.44 11.28
C GLY A 329 -1.20 8.62 10.47
N ASP A 330 -1.67 8.86 9.25
CA ASP A 330 -1.29 10.02 8.45
C ASP A 330 -2.00 11.27 8.95
N THR A 331 -1.26 12.33 9.25
CA THR A 331 -1.79 13.59 9.74
C THR A 331 -1.42 14.81 8.87
N PRO A 332 -1.33 14.68 7.52
CA PRO A 332 -0.95 15.82 6.68
C PRO A 332 -2.01 16.92 6.71
N LEU A 333 -3.29 16.57 6.83
CA LEU A 333 -4.38 17.54 6.89
C LEU A 333 -4.36 18.34 8.19
N ASN A 334 -4.05 17.69 9.31
CA ASN A 334 -3.89 18.35 10.61
C ASN A 334 -2.75 19.39 10.57
N SER A 335 -1.61 18.99 10.00
CA SER A 335 -0.44 19.87 9.86
C SER A 335 -0.73 21.05 8.92
N LEU A 336 -1.43 20.81 7.82
CA LEU A 336 -1.85 21.86 6.88
C LEU A 336 -2.87 22.81 7.49
N TRP A 337 -3.83 22.30 8.28
CA TRP A 337 -4.79 23.13 9.00
C TRP A 337 -4.09 24.09 9.97
N LEU A 338 -3.18 23.55 10.79
CA LEU A 338 -2.42 24.37 11.72
C LEU A 338 -1.57 25.43 10.98
N SER A 339 -0.84 25.01 9.94
CA SER A 339 0.00 25.92 9.14
C SER A 339 -0.82 27.02 8.46
N TYR A 340 -1.97 26.69 7.91
CA TYR A 340 -2.89 27.63 7.30
C TYR A 340 -3.30 28.74 8.27
N HIS A 341 -3.74 28.36 9.46
CA HIS A 341 -4.15 29.35 10.47
C HIS A 341 -2.98 30.11 11.07
N CYS A 342 -1.78 29.48 11.19
CA CYS A 342 -0.58 30.21 11.59
C CYS A 342 -0.19 31.29 10.59
N ILE A 343 -0.29 31.04 9.29
CA ILE A 343 0.00 32.02 8.24
C ILE A 343 -0.98 33.21 8.39
N LEU A 344 -2.29 32.94 8.41
CA LEU A 344 -3.31 34.00 8.54
C LEU A 344 -3.13 34.83 9.81
N TYR A 345 -2.91 34.15 10.96
CA TYR A 345 -2.71 34.85 12.22
C TYR A 345 -1.44 35.73 12.22
N SER A 346 -0.36 35.24 11.61
CA SER A 346 0.89 36.02 11.50
C SER A 346 0.76 37.24 10.58
N GLU A 347 -0.07 37.17 9.54
CA GLU A 347 -0.40 38.28 8.65
C GLU A 347 -1.20 39.36 9.38
N GLU A 348 -2.19 38.95 10.21
CA GLU A 348 -3.01 39.87 10.98
C GLU A 348 -2.26 40.46 12.19
N HIS A 349 -1.27 39.77 12.75
CA HIS A 349 -0.54 40.13 13.96
C HIS A 349 0.98 40.11 13.74
N PRO A 350 1.49 41.00 12.89
CA PRO A 350 2.93 41.06 12.59
C PRO A 350 3.73 41.40 13.88
N GLY A 351 4.73 40.58 14.18
CA GLY A 351 5.62 40.75 15.33
C GLY A 351 5.38 39.78 16.49
N VAL A 352 4.34 38.98 16.45
CA VAL A 352 4.15 37.88 17.41
C VAL A 352 5.15 36.76 17.10
N PRO A 353 5.91 36.24 18.09
CA PRO A 353 6.85 35.13 17.88
C PRO A 353 6.16 33.87 17.37
N LYS A 354 6.82 33.11 16.50
CA LYS A 354 6.26 31.90 15.84
C LYS A 354 5.71 30.87 16.84
N ASP A 355 6.43 30.65 17.96
CA ASP A 355 6.01 29.69 18.96
C ASP A 355 4.71 30.14 19.68
N GLU A 356 4.58 31.44 19.94
CA GLU A 356 3.38 32.03 20.51
C GLU A 356 2.21 31.96 19.54
N VAL A 357 2.43 32.27 18.25
CA VAL A 357 1.44 32.08 17.18
C VAL A 357 0.92 30.66 17.17
N THR A 358 1.82 29.68 17.21
CA THR A 358 1.44 28.26 17.17
C THR A 358 0.58 27.86 18.38
N LYS A 359 0.92 28.37 19.57
CA LYS A 359 0.12 28.11 20.78
C LYS A 359 -1.29 28.72 20.68
N ILE A 360 -1.37 29.98 20.30
CA ILE A 360 -2.65 30.70 20.15
C ILE A 360 -3.53 30.01 19.07
N VAL A 361 -2.93 29.63 17.95
CA VAL A 361 -3.66 28.98 16.85
C VAL A 361 -4.20 27.63 17.28
N LYS A 362 -3.44 26.80 17.98
CA LYS A 362 -3.90 25.51 18.51
C LYS A 362 -5.10 25.65 19.46
N GLU A 363 -5.13 26.71 20.28
CA GLU A 363 -6.23 26.99 21.22
C GLU A 363 -7.46 27.57 20.49
N ARG A 364 -7.27 28.48 19.54
CA ARG A 364 -8.34 29.24 18.88
C ARG A 364 -8.98 28.52 17.71
N TYR A 365 -8.20 27.69 16.98
CA TYR A 365 -8.63 27.01 15.76
C TYR A 365 -8.44 25.49 15.90
N PRO A 366 -9.27 24.81 16.70
CA PRO A 366 -9.18 23.37 16.85
C PRO A 366 -9.36 22.67 15.49
N ILE A 367 -8.72 21.54 15.30
CA ILE A 367 -8.82 20.78 14.04
C ILE A 367 -10.28 20.32 13.89
N PRO A 368 -10.93 20.60 12.75
CA PRO A 368 -12.26 20.09 12.47
C PRO A 368 -12.31 18.56 12.52
N GLN A 369 -13.42 18.02 13.04
CA GLN A 369 -13.59 16.57 13.15
C GLN A 369 -13.43 15.85 11.80
N THR A 370 -13.78 16.51 10.69
CA THR A 370 -13.63 15.96 9.33
C THR A 370 -12.18 15.83 8.87
N LEU A 371 -11.25 16.53 9.51
CA LEU A 371 -9.82 16.53 9.17
C LEU A 371 -8.98 15.83 10.24
N ASP A 372 -9.58 15.45 11.39
CA ASP A 372 -8.85 14.87 12.53
C ASP A 372 -8.81 13.35 12.43
N PHE A 373 -7.68 12.83 11.94
CA PHE A 373 -7.34 11.40 11.90
C PHE A 373 -6.30 11.01 12.96
N THR A 374 -6.07 11.87 13.94
CA THR A 374 -5.11 11.64 15.03
C THR A 374 -5.64 10.55 15.95
N MET A 375 -4.93 9.41 16.04
CA MET A 375 -5.34 8.26 16.85
C MET A 375 -5.07 8.48 18.36
N PHE A 376 -4.02 9.25 18.68
CA PHE A 376 -3.64 9.56 20.05
C PHE A 376 -3.49 11.08 20.19
N ARG A 377 -3.96 11.62 21.30
CA ARG A 377 -3.59 12.98 21.74
C ARG A 377 -2.48 12.84 22.79
N GLU A 378 -1.34 13.48 22.51
CA GLU A 378 -0.30 13.71 23.51
C GLU A 378 -0.81 14.65 24.61
#